data_02e22813e40d89df8eea47e1e05361f6
#
_entry.id   02e22813e40d89df8eea47e1e05361f6
#
_cell.length_a   1.000
_cell.length_b   1.000
_cell.length_c   1.000
_cell.angle_alpha   90.00
_cell.angle_beta   90.00
_cell.angle_gamma   90.00
#
_symmetry.space_group_name_H-M   'P 1'
#
loop_
_entity.id
_entity.type
_entity.pdbx_description
1 polymer ?
#
loop_
_entity_poly.entity_id
_entity_poly.type
_entity_poly.pdbx_seq_one_letter_code
_entity_poly.pdbx_strand_id
1 'polypeptide(L)' 'MDFNEFHRWVHRELGINLSAYKPEQLNRRINSLMTRVGVKSLDEYTLLIKNN' A
#
# COMPACT_ATOMS: atom_id res chain seq x y z
N MET A 1 9.32 -0.64 -5.94
CA MET A 1 8.37 -1.58 -5.28
C MET A 1 7.11 -1.70 -6.12
N ASP A 2 6.68 -2.92 -6.41
CA ASP A 2 5.41 -3.12 -7.08
C ASP A 2 4.30 -3.42 -6.06
N PHE A 3 3.06 -3.58 -6.56
CA PHE A 3 1.93 -3.81 -5.65
C PHE A 3 2.05 -5.13 -4.89
N ASN A 4 2.60 -6.16 -5.51
CA ASN A 4 2.76 -7.44 -4.82
C ASN A 4 3.73 -7.32 -3.65
N GLU A 5 4.83 -6.62 -3.86
CA GLU A 5 5.78 -6.35 -2.79
C GLU A 5 5.15 -5.49 -1.70
N PHE A 6 4.36 -4.50 -2.10
CA PHE A 6 3.67 -3.64 -1.15
C PHE A 6 2.69 -4.44 -0.28
N HIS A 7 1.92 -5.36 -0.90
CA HIS A 7 0.99 -6.20 -0.17
C HIS A 7 1.71 -7.07 0.85
N ARG A 8 2.84 -7.66 0.47
CA ARG A 8 3.64 -8.48 1.39
C ARG A 8 4.21 -7.63 2.53
N TRP A 9 4.66 -6.42 2.20
CA TRP A 9 5.18 -5.50 3.21
C TRP A 9 4.12 -5.14 4.24
N VAL A 10 2.91 -4.81 3.78
CA VAL A 10 1.80 -4.46 4.66
C VAL A 10 1.45 -5.63 5.58
N HIS A 11 1.41 -6.83 5.03
CA HIS A 11 1.12 -8.04 5.82
C HIS A 11 2.18 -8.25 6.90
N ARG A 12 3.44 -8.12 6.53
CA ARG A 12 4.56 -8.37 7.44
C ARG A 12 4.69 -7.29 8.51
N GLU A 13 4.61 -6.03 8.12
CA GLU A 13 4.86 -4.91 9.03
C GLU A 13 3.64 -4.48 9.83
N LEU A 14 2.47 -4.56 9.22
CA LEU A 14 1.25 -4.06 9.84
C LEU A 14 0.31 -5.19 10.29
N GLY A 15 0.62 -6.42 9.92
CA GLY A 15 -0.21 -7.57 10.28
C GLY A 15 -1.56 -7.62 9.58
N ILE A 16 -1.71 -6.89 8.49
CA ILE A 16 -2.96 -6.83 7.76
C ILE A 16 -2.91 -7.81 6.59
N ASN A 17 -3.86 -8.76 6.58
CA ASN A 17 -3.95 -9.75 5.51
C ASN A 17 -4.81 -9.16 4.38
N LEU A 18 -4.18 -8.85 3.26
CA LEU A 18 -4.85 -8.26 2.11
C LEU A 18 -5.36 -9.29 1.11
N SER A 19 -5.15 -10.58 1.36
CA SER A 19 -5.55 -11.63 0.42
C SER A 19 -7.07 -11.76 0.29
N ALA A 20 -7.82 -11.22 1.25
CA ALA A 20 -9.28 -11.23 1.19
C ALA A 20 -9.84 -10.20 0.20
N TYR A 21 -9.02 -9.30 -0.28
CA TYR A 21 -9.45 -8.24 -1.20
C TYR A 21 -9.10 -8.60 -2.63
N LYS A 22 -9.94 -8.15 -3.57
CA LYS A 22 -9.62 -8.30 -4.99
C LYS A 22 -8.45 -7.35 -5.32
N PRO A 23 -7.39 -7.85 -5.95
CA PRO A 23 -6.20 -7.02 -6.21
C PRO A 23 -6.49 -5.73 -6.96
N GLU A 24 -7.39 -5.78 -7.94
CA GLU A 24 -7.74 -4.60 -8.73
C GLU A 24 -8.37 -3.50 -7.89
N GLN A 25 -9.31 -3.88 -7.03
CA GLN A 25 -9.98 -2.93 -6.14
C GLN A 25 -8.99 -2.37 -5.11
N LEU A 26 -8.16 -3.23 -4.57
CA LEU A 26 -7.17 -2.82 -3.58
C LEU A 26 -6.17 -1.84 -4.17
N ASN A 27 -5.65 -2.14 -5.36
CA ASN A 27 -4.66 -1.29 -6.01
C ASN A 27 -5.26 0.07 -6.36
N ARG A 28 -6.51 0.10 -6.79
CA ARG A 28 -7.22 1.35 -7.08
C ARG A 28 -7.35 2.20 -5.82
N ARG A 29 -7.69 1.58 -4.72
CA ARG A 29 -7.82 2.28 -3.44
C ARG A 29 -6.47 2.82 -2.97
N ILE A 30 -5.42 2.04 -3.11
CA ILE A 30 -4.06 2.46 -2.75
C ILE A 30 -3.66 3.68 -3.58
N ASN A 31 -3.90 3.65 -4.90
CA ASN A 31 -3.61 4.77 -5.76
C ASN A 31 -4.37 6.03 -5.35
N SER A 32 -5.63 5.89 -4.98
CA SER A 32 -6.44 7.02 -4.52
C SER A 32 -5.86 7.61 -3.23
N LEU A 33 -5.45 6.75 -2.30
CA LEU A 33 -4.85 7.21 -1.05
C LEU A 33 -3.51 7.90 -1.28
N MET A 34 -2.69 7.36 -2.18
CA MET A 34 -1.42 7.97 -2.53
C MET A 34 -1.61 9.37 -3.11
N THR A 35 -2.59 9.52 -3.99
CA THR A 35 -2.91 10.82 -4.58
C THR A 35 -3.37 11.79 -3.50
N ARG A 36 -4.19 11.31 -2.58
CA ARG A 36 -4.73 12.15 -1.50
C ARG A 36 -3.61 12.70 -0.60
N VAL A 37 -2.62 11.86 -0.27
CA VAL A 37 -1.54 12.29 0.62
C VAL A 37 -0.36 12.90 -0.13
N GLY A 38 -0.39 12.87 -1.46
CA GLY A 38 0.62 13.55 -2.27
C GLY A 38 1.90 12.78 -2.52
N VAL A 39 1.90 11.46 -2.30
CA VAL A 39 3.06 10.64 -2.63
C VAL A 39 2.94 10.12 -4.06
N LYS A 40 4.08 9.87 -4.69
CA LYS A 40 4.14 9.49 -6.10
C LYS A 40 4.52 8.05 -6.34
N SER A 41 4.93 7.33 -5.31
CA SER A 41 5.35 5.94 -5.45
C SER A 41 4.97 5.15 -4.21
N LEU A 42 4.95 3.82 -4.36
CA LEU A 42 4.70 2.93 -3.24
C LEU A 42 5.82 3.01 -2.21
N ASP A 43 7.06 3.25 -2.66
CA ASP A 43 8.18 3.42 -1.74
C ASP A 43 7.97 4.63 -0.84
N GLU A 44 7.53 5.76 -1.41
CA GLU A 44 7.22 6.94 -0.63
C GLU A 44 6.06 6.68 0.33
N TYR A 45 5.06 5.93 -0.13
CA TYR A 45 3.89 5.62 0.69
C TYR A 45 4.25 4.76 1.88
N THR A 46 5.13 3.75 1.69
CA THR A 46 5.58 2.92 2.82
C THR A 46 6.34 3.74 3.85
N LEU A 47 7.17 4.68 3.41
CA LEU A 47 7.88 5.58 4.32
C LEU A 47 6.90 6.43 5.12
N LEU A 48 5.87 6.93 4.48
CA LEU A 48 4.85 7.73 5.14
C LEU A 48 4.12 6.93 6.22
N ILE A 49 3.72 5.71 5.89
CA ILE A 49 3.01 4.82 6.81
C ILE A 49 3.93 4.44 7.98
N LYS A 50 5.17 4.10 7.68
CA LYS A 50 6.11 3.64 8.68
C LYS A 50 6.46 4.72 9.69
N ASN A 51 6.56 5.96 9.25
CA ASN A 51 6.94 7.08 10.11
C ASN A 51 5.75 7.73 10.82
N ASN A 52 4.59 7.22 10.58
CA ASN A 52 3.39 7.76 11.20
C ASN A 52 3.03 6.95 12.48
#